data_3dcf8625078fb36ae00647934bafe273
#
_entry.id   3dcf8625078fb36ae00647934bafe273
#
_cell.length_a   1.000
_cell.length_b   1.000
_cell.length_c   1.000
_cell.angle_alpha   90.00
_cell.angle_beta   90.00
_cell.angle_gamma   90.00
#
_symmetry.space_group_name_H-M   'P 1'
#
loop_
_entity.id
_entity.type
_entity.pdbx_description
1 polymer ?
#
loop_
_entity_poly.entity_id
_entity_poly.type
_entity_poly.pdbx_seq_one_letter_code
_entity_poly.pdbx_strand_id
1 'polypeptide(L)'
;LSFSSGLIGLLDESELQFVAGHEIGHFLLSHGLVHHSEDTDSLEYLMRQRAKEISADRVGFIACRSLDCSIQAMMKTASGLSTENLRFDTDAFLSQLKESDSATFSLTQHSTHPSILVRCRAVLWFSFNDYSADRLTHNSEEQIRKIDSRVEKDLQRYVDGPAREGIERTRQNFAFWMTIEQSIQDGVFDKREQQVVSERFGKDKLQKFLDMIHGLTKADITDT
;
A
#
# COMPACT_ATOMS: atom_id res chain seq x y z
N LEU A 1 -15.45 22.19 0.45
CA LEU A 1 -14.00 22.31 0.61
C LEU A 1 -13.71 23.43 1.59
N SER A 2 -12.93 23.16 2.62
CA SER A 2 -12.41 24.15 3.55
C SER A 2 -10.89 23.95 3.70
N PHE A 3 -10.14 25.03 3.59
CA PHE A 3 -8.69 25.03 3.79
C PHE A 3 -8.35 25.74 5.09
N SER A 4 -7.39 25.19 5.84
CA SER A 4 -6.88 25.89 7.01
C SER A 4 -6.03 27.10 6.59
N SER A 5 -6.01 28.15 7.42
CA SER A 5 -5.16 29.32 7.18
C SER A 5 -3.68 28.95 7.10
N GLY A 6 -3.26 27.93 7.87
CA GLY A 6 -1.89 27.41 7.81
C GLY A 6 -1.55 26.81 6.46
N LEU A 7 -2.46 26.06 5.85
CA LEU A 7 -2.26 25.49 4.52
C LEU A 7 -2.20 26.57 3.43
N ILE A 8 -3.08 27.59 3.51
CA ILE A 8 -3.09 28.72 2.58
C ILE A 8 -1.79 29.52 2.69
N GLY A 9 -1.24 29.68 3.90
CA GLY A 9 0.05 30.37 4.11
C GLY A 9 1.27 29.54 3.71
N LEU A 10 1.14 28.22 3.57
CA LEU A 10 2.23 27.32 3.24
C LEU A 10 2.45 27.16 1.73
N LEU A 11 1.37 27.21 0.96
CA LEU A 11 1.34 26.88 -0.47
C LEU A 11 1.26 28.15 -1.32
N ASP A 12 1.89 28.12 -2.49
CA ASP A 12 1.63 29.11 -3.53
C ASP A 12 0.31 28.81 -4.26
N GLU A 13 -0.08 29.69 -5.20
CA GLU A 13 -1.34 29.59 -5.91
C GLU A 13 -1.45 28.29 -6.73
N SER A 14 -0.38 27.89 -7.41
CA SER A 14 -0.36 26.67 -8.23
C SER A 14 -0.38 25.41 -7.36
N GLU A 15 0.33 25.42 -6.26
CA GLU A 15 0.34 24.34 -5.26
C GLU A 15 -1.05 24.21 -4.59
N LEU A 16 -1.71 25.34 -4.34
CA LEU A 16 -3.07 25.32 -3.82
C LEU A 16 -4.06 24.80 -4.85
N GLN A 17 -3.86 25.05 -6.16
CA GLN A 17 -4.64 24.44 -7.23
C GLN A 17 -4.50 22.93 -7.24
N PHE A 18 -3.26 22.39 -7.03
CA PHE A 18 -3.03 20.96 -6.90
C PHE A 18 -3.84 20.38 -5.73
N VAL A 19 -3.73 20.97 -4.55
CA VAL A 19 -4.43 20.48 -3.35
C VAL A 19 -5.95 20.60 -3.52
N ALA A 20 -6.44 21.70 -4.06
CA ALA A 20 -7.87 21.85 -4.35
C ALA A 20 -8.37 20.81 -5.36
N GLY A 21 -7.59 20.54 -6.40
CA GLY A 21 -7.89 19.51 -7.40
C GLY A 21 -7.91 18.11 -6.78
N HIS A 22 -6.97 17.79 -5.88
CA HIS A 22 -6.93 16.54 -5.13
C HIS A 22 -8.22 16.34 -4.30
N GLU A 23 -8.61 17.33 -3.53
CA GLU A 23 -9.85 17.26 -2.73
C GLU A 23 -11.11 17.15 -3.60
N ILE A 24 -11.16 17.88 -4.73
CA ILE A 24 -12.21 17.73 -5.72
C ILE A 24 -12.21 16.32 -6.31
N GLY A 25 -11.04 15.72 -6.52
CA GLY A 25 -10.87 14.34 -6.97
C GLY A 25 -11.55 13.35 -6.03
N HIS A 26 -11.37 13.49 -4.73
CA HIS A 26 -12.06 12.64 -3.75
C HIS A 26 -13.59 12.77 -3.87
N PHE A 27 -14.10 13.96 -4.09
CA PHE A 27 -15.53 14.19 -4.27
C PHE A 27 -16.05 13.60 -5.59
N LEU A 28 -15.41 13.90 -6.71
CA LEU A 28 -15.84 13.46 -8.05
C LEU A 28 -15.81 11.93 -8.19
N LEU A 29 -14.82 11.28 -7.58
CA LEU A 29 -14.64 9.83 -7.64
C LEU A 29 -15.37 9.09 -6.51
N SER A 30 -16.19 9.80 -5.73
CA SER A 30 -17.02 9.23 -4.65
C SER A 30 -16.21 8.49 -3.60
N HIS A 31 -14.98 8.95 -3.31
CA HIS A 31 -14.09 8.29 -2.37
C HIS A 31 -14.59 8.29 -0.92
N GLY A 32 -15.48 9.21 -0.56
CA GLY A 32 -16.10 9.31 0.76
C GLY A 32 -17.22 8.31 1.02
N LEU A 33 -17.64 7.53 0.03
CA LEU A 33 -18.65 6.50 0.22
C LEU A 33 -18.02 5.32 0.98
N VAL A 34 -18.39 5.19 2.25
CA VAL A 34 -18.01 4.08 3.10
C VAL A 34 -19.11 3.03 3.06
N HIS A 35 -18.82 1.82 2.67
CA HIS A 35 -19.72 0.69 2.87
C HIS A 35 -19.62 0.25 4.33
N HIS A 36 -20.71 0.33 5.08
CA HIS A 36 -20.79 0.04 6.52
C HIS A 36 -20.39 -1.39 6.95
N SER A 37 -20.05 -2.26 6.01
CA SER A 37 -19.65 -3.65 6.25
C SER A 37 -18.17 -3.94 5.96
N GLU A 38 -17.34 -2.94 5.68
CA GLU A 38 -15.94 -3.16 5.33
C GLU A 38 -15.09 -3.29 6.60
N ASP A 39 -14.27 -4.34 6.65
CA ASP A 39 -13.21 -4.50 7.65
C ASP A 39 -12.10 -3.49 7.34
N THR A 40 -12.04 -2.42 8.15
CA THR A 40 -11.09 -1.32 7.96
C THR A 40 -9.64 -1.71 8.20
N ASP A 41 -9.39 -2.86 8.82
CA ASP A 41 -8.06 -3.39 9.08
C ASP A 41 -7.62 -4.39 8.00
N SER A 42 -8.50 -4.68 7.03
CA SER A 42 -8.16 -5.58 5.93
C SER A 42 -7.15 -4.95 4.97
N LEU A 43 -6.25 -5.78 4.43
CA LEU A 43 -5.28 -5.35 3.42
C LEU A 43 -5.99 -4.76 2.18
N GLU A 44 -7.10 -5.35 1.78
CA GLU A 44 -7.89 -4.90 0.63
C GLU A 44 -8.44 -3.49 0.84
N TYR A 45 -8.94 -3.20 2.04
CA TYR A 45 -9.39 -1.86 2.40
C TYR A 45 -8.24 -0.85 2.32
N LEU A 46 -7.08 -1.16 2.92
CA LEU A 46 -5.91 -0.29 2.91
C LEU A 46 -5.39 -0.05 1.48
N MET A 47 -5.32 -1.08 0.65
CA MET A 47 -4.92 -0.94 -0.75
C MET A 47 -5.90 -0.07 -1.54
N ARG A 48 -7.21 -0.22 -1.30
CA ARG A 48 -8.24 0.61 -1.93
C ARG A 48 -8.12 2.07 -1.51
N GLN A 49 -7.90 2.36 -0.22
CA GLN A 49 -7.69 3.72 0.25
C GLN A 49 -6.46 4.36 -0.41
N ARG A 50 -5.35 3.63 -0.52
CA ARG A 50 -4.15 4.10 -1.21
C ARG A 50 -4.38 4.37 -2.70
N ALA A 51 -5.13 3.53 -3.38
CA ALA A 51 -5.50 3.76 -4.78
C ALA A 51 -6.37 5.01 -4.96
N LYS A 52 -7.27 5.30 -4.00
CA LYS A 52 -8.05 6.53 -3.97
C LYS A 52 -7.18 7.78 -3.89
N GLU A 53 -6.15 7.78 -3.04
CA GLU A 53 -5.19 8.88 -2.92
C GLU A 53 -4.47 9.15 -4.25
N ILE A 54 -3.97 8.10 -4.91
CA ILE A 54 -3.30 8.23 -6.21
C ILE A 54 -4.26 8.76 -7.27
N SER A 55 -5.53 8.35 -7.26
CA SER A 55 -6.54 8.86 -8.19
C SER A 55 -6.83 10.34 -7.94
N ALA A 56 -6.92 10.75 -6.68
CA ALA A 56 -7.08 12.15 -6.30
C ALA A 56 -5.86 13.01 -6.70
N ASP A 57 -4.63 12.48 -6.54
CA ASP A 57 -3.40 13.16 -6.99
C ASP A 57 -3.38 13.42 -8.50
N ARG A 58 -3.91 12.49 -9.30
CA ARG A 58 -4.05 12.69 -10.75
C ARG A 58 -4.98 13.86 -11.08
N VAL A 59 -6.08 13.99 -10.35
CA VAL A 59 -6.98 15.16 -10.51
C VAL A 59 -6.28 16.44 -10.07
N GLY A 60 -5.52 16.41 -8.98
CA GLY A 60 -4.66 17.51 -8.55
C GLY A 60 -3.65 17.93 -9.63
N PHE A 61 -2.96 16.96 -10.24
CA PHE A 61 -2.04 17.22 -11.34
C PHE A 61 -2.74 17.83 -12.56
N ILE A 62 -3.92 17.36 -12.93
CA ILE A 62 -4.71 17.95 -14.04
C ILE A 62 -5.06 19.41 -13.75
N ALA A 63 -5.33 19.75 -12.49
CA ALA A 63 -5.66 21.11 -12.07
C ALA A 63 -4.47 22.07 -12.18
N CYS A 64 -3.27 21.67 -11.71
CA CYS A 64 -2.07 22.53 -11.72
C CYS A 64 -1.21 22.36 -12.99
N ARG A 65 -1.31 21.24 -13.71
CA ARG A 65 -0.59 20.90 -14.95
C ARG A 65 0.94 21.00 -14.85
N SER A 66 1.50 20.85 -13.67
CA SER A 66 2.92 20.94 -13.41
C SER A 66 3.36 19.83 -12.47
N LEU A 67 4.30 19.00 -12.93
CA LEU A 67 4.87 17.93 -12.11
C LEU A 67 5.61 18.49 -10.91
N ASP A 68 6.42 19.52 -11.13
CA ASP A 68 7.20 20.18 -10.07
C ASP A 68 6.30 20.77 -8.99
N CYS A 69 5.26 21.51 -9.40
CA CYS A 69 4.22 22.01 -8.52
C CYS A 69 3.54 20.89 -7.71
N SER A 70 3.15 19.79 -8.37
CA SER A 70 2.48 18.66 -7.72
C SER A 70 3.37 18.04 -6.65
N ILE A 71 4.66 17.82 -6.96
CA ILE A 71 5.62 17.25 -6.02
C ILE A 71 5.88 18.21 -4.85
N GLN A 72 6.07 19.50 -5.12
CA GLN A 72 6.28 20.51 -4.08
C GLN A 72 5.06 20.62 -3.15
N ALA A 73 3.86 20.67 -3.70
CA ALA A 73 2.61 20.70 -2.93
C ALA A 73 2.52 19.47 -2.00
N MET A 74 2.77 18.27 -2.53
CA MET A 74 2.77 17.03 -1.74
C MET A 74 3.84 17.04 -0.64
N MET A 75 5.05 17.52 -0.93
CA MET A 75 6.14 17.58 0.05
C MET A 75 5.86 18.60 1.15
N LYS A 76 5.35 19.78 0.80
CA LYS A 76 4.99 20.82 1.77
C LYS A 76 3.85 20.39 2.67
N THR A 77 2.80 19.79 2.10
CA THR A 77 1.66 19.28 2.89
C THR A 77 2.07 18.15 3.83
N ALA A 78 2.99 17.28 3.41
CA ALA A 78 3.46 16.16 4.23
C ALA A 78 4.43 16.61 5.35
N SER A 79 5.28 17.62 5.09
CA SER A 79 6.31 18.07 6.03
C SER A 79 5.88 19.25 6.90
N GLY A 80 4.93 20.05 6.44
CA GLY A 80 4.57 21.33 7.05
C GLY A 80 5.64 22.42 6.86
N LEU A 81 6.63 22.20 5.99
CA LEU A 81 7.73 23.12 5.75
C LEU A 81 7.42 24.06 4.58
N SER A 82 7.71 25.36 4.76
CA SER A 82 7.64 26.36 3.68
C SER A 82 8.79 26.19 2.67
N THR A 83 8.67 26.82 1.50
CA THR A 83 9.69 26.83 0.45
C THR A 83 11.09 27.23 0.95
N GLU A 84 11.17 28.15 1.90
CA GLU A 84 12.44 28.60 2.47
C GLU A 84 13.18 27.52 3.25
N ASN A 85 12.42 26.60 3.87
CA ASN A 85 12.92 25.52 4.70
C ASN A 85 12.98 24.17 3.98
N LEU A 86 12.28 24.03 2.85
CA LEU A 86 12.23 22.82 2.04
C LEU A 86 13.24 22.95 0.89
N ARG A 87 14.47 22.43 1.09
CA ARG A 87 15.42 22.28 0.00
C ARG A 87 15.09 21.01 -0.76
N PHE A 88 14.34 21.17 -1.84
CA PHE A 88 13.91 20.06 -2.67
C PHE A 88 14.60 20.11 -4.03
N ASP A 89 15.33 19.07 -4.35
CA ASP A 89 15.93 18.83 -5.66
C ASP A 89 15.14 17.70 -6.31
N THR A 90 14.37 18.05 -7.34
CA THR A 90 13.53 17.10 -8.08
C THR A 90 14.37 15.96 -8.68
N ASP A 91 15.56 16.24 -9.23
CA ASP A 91 16.40 15.23 -9.86
C ASP A 91 17.02 14.27 -8.84
N ALA A 92 17.47 14.80 -7.70
CA ALA A 92 17.97 13.99 -6.60
C ALA A 92 16.84 13.12 -6.01
N PHE A 93 15.63 13.65 -5.91
CA PHE A 93 14.47 12.91 -5.44
C PHE A 93 14.06 11.80 -6.42
N LEU A 94 14.01 12.09 -7.72
CA LEU A 94 13.72 11.09 -8.77
C LEU A 94 14.80 10.00 -8.81
N SER A 95 16.05 10.32 -8.50
CA SER A 95 17.12 9.33 -8.37
C SER A 95 16.90 8.42 -7.18
N GLN A 96 16.50 8.96 -6.02
CA GLN A 96 16.11 8.16 -4.86
C GLN A 96 14.95 7.21 -5.16
N LEU A 97 13.98 7.64 -5.99
CA LEU A 97 12.89 6.77 -6.43
C LEU A 97 13.36 5.55 -7.23
N LYS A 98 14.50 5.66 -7.93
CA LYS A 98 15.10 4.55 -8.70
C LYS A 98 15.89 3.60 -7.80
N GLU A 99 16.55 4.13 -6.77
CA GLU A 99 17.43 3.38 -5.88
C GLU A 99 16.70 2.69 -4.73
N SER A 100 15.51 3.18 -4.34
CA SER A 100 14.76 2.70 -3.18
C SER A 100 14.04 1.37 -3.40
N ASP A 101 14.46 0.56 -4.35
CA ASP A 101 13.90 -0.78 -4.61
C ASP A 101 14.11 -1.78 -3.46
N SER A 102 14.84 -1.44 -2.38
CA SER A 102 15.28 -2.48 -1.46
C SER A 102 15.17 -2.27 0.04
N ALA A 103 15.01 -1.09 0.63
CA ALA A 103 15.33 -1.08 2.05
C ALA A 103 14.51 -0.28 3.06
N THR A 104 13.72 0.73 2.75
CA THR A 104 13.35 1.64 3.86
C THR A 104 11.91 2.18 3.82
N PHE A 105 10.89 1.32 3.81
CA PHE A 105 9.49 1.76 3.94
C PHE A 105 8.77 1.17 5.17
N SER A 106 9.48 1.12 6.30
CA SER A 106 9.00 0.56 7.55
C SER A 106 8.19 1.51 8.43
N LEU A 107 7.74 2.68 7.97
CA LEU A 107 7.30 3.72 8.88
C LEU A 107 5.81 4.12 8.85
N THR A 108 4.94 3.44 8.10
CA THR A 108 3.50 3.81 8.11
C THR A 108 2.61 2.61 8.42
N GLN A 109 2.64 2.22 9.67
CA GLN A 109 2.06 0.97 10.17
C GLN A 109 0.53 0.85 10.12
N HIS A 110 -0.24 1.82 9.76
CA HIS A 110 -1.70 1.79 9.55
C HIS A 110 -2.16 2.95 8.68
N SER A 111 -1.28 3.48 7.82
CA SER A 111 -1.62 4.62 7.00
C SER A 111 -2.52 4.21 5.85
N THR A 112 -3.69 4.82 5.78
CA THR A 112 -4.57 4.77 4.62
C THR A 112 -3.99 5.53 3.42
N HIS A 113 -2.93 6.32 3.64
CA HIS A 113 -2.22 7.06 2.61
C HIS A 113 -0.95 6.32 2.19
N PRO A 114 -0.67 6.19 0.88
CA PRO A 114 0.60 5.68 0.40
C PRO A 114 1.75 6.60 0.81
N SER A 115 2.98 6.07 0.84
CA SER A 115 4.13 6.92 1.06
C SER A 115 4.20 8.02 0.00
N ILE A 116 4.71 9.18 0.39
CA ILE A 116 4.86 10.34 -0.50
C ILE A 116 5.67 9.97 -1.76
N LEU A 117 6.64 9.07 -1.64
CA LEU A 117 7.45 8.59 -2.75
C LEU A 117 6.62 7.83 -3.79
N VAL A 118 5.71 6.97 -3.37
CA VAL A 118 4.79 6.24 -4.27
C VAL A 118 3.85 7.20 -4.96
N ARG A 119 3.30 8.16 -4.23
CA ARG A 119 2.40 9.19 -4.77
C ARG A 119 3.12 10.04 -5.84
N CYS A 120 4.32 10.54 -5.53
CA CYS A 120 5.12 11.32 -6.48
C CYS A 120 5.49 10.52 -7.73
N ARG A 121 5.86 9.25 -7.58
CA ARG A 121 6.17 8.36 -8.73
C ARG A 121 4.94 8.10 -9.58
N ALA A 122 3.78 7.91 -8.98
CA ALA A 122 2.52 7.72 -9.69
C ALA A 122 2.13 8.96 -10.51
N VAL A 123 2.31 10.17 -9.94
CA VAL A 123 2.09 11.44 -10.66
C VAL A 123 3.12 11.64 -11.76
N LEU A 124 4.41 11.30 -11.52
CA LEU A 124 5.44 11.34 -12.55
C LEU A 124 5.06 10.49 -13.78
N TRP A 125 4.65 9.24 -13.58
CA TRP A 125 4.22 8.41 -14.72
C TRP A 125 2.99 8.94 -15.41
N PHE A 126 2.04 9.47 -14.62
CA PHE A 126 0.85 10.08 -15.16
C PHE A 126 1.15 11.33 -15.99
N SER A 127 2.15 12.14 -15.60
CA SER A 127 2.55 13.37 -16.29
C SER A 127 3.08 13.16 -17.70
N PHE A 128 3.50 11.93 -18.04
CA PHE A 128 3.94 11.62 -19.42
C PHE A 128 2.80 11.47 -20.42
N ASN A 129 1.56 11.47 -19.97
CA ASN A 129 0.40 11.47 -20.87
C ASN A 129 0.03 12.89 -21.26
N ASP A 130 -0.38 13.02 -22.51
CA ASP A 130 -0.93 14.29 -23.02
C ASP A 130 -2.42 14.35 -22.67
N TYR A 131 -2.77 15.18 -21.69
CA TYR A 131 -4.16 15.43 -21.25
C TYR A 131 -4.81 16.58 -21.96
N SER A 132 -4.31 17.01 -23.13
CA SER A 132 -5.02 17.99 -23.95
C SER A 132 -6.35 17.38 -24.40
N ALA A 133 -7.44 18.13 -24.22
CA ALA A 133 -8.81 17.69 -24.51
C ALA A 133 -9.02 17.17 -25.94
N ASP A 134 -8.17 17.59 -26.88
CA ASP A 134 -8.24 17.21 -28.29
C ASP A 134 -7.59 15.83 -28.60
N ARG A 135 -6.94 15.19 -27.65
CA ARG A 135 -6.16 13.96 -27.86
C ARG A 135 -6.57 12.78 -26.99
N LEU A 136 -7.75 12.78 -26.42
CA LEU A 136 -8.34 11.60 -25.80
C LEU A 136 -8.70 10.57 -26.88
N THR A 137 -7.68 9.98 -27.50
CA THR A 137 -7.80 8.91 -28.48
C THR A 137 -7.73 7.55 -27.82
N HIS A 138 -8.08 6.49 -28.55
CA HIS A 138 -7.97 5.09 -28.11
C HIS A 138 -6.58 4.71 -27.58
N ASN A 139 -5.53 5.37 -28.07
CA ASN A 139 -4.15 5.20 -27.59
C ASN A 139 -3.93 5.71 -26.15
N SER A 140 -4.73 6.70 -25.69
CA SER A 140 -4.61 7.22 -24.32
C SER A 140 -5.12 6.23 -23.28
N GLU A 141 -6.15 5.46 -23.58
CA GLU A 141 -6.64 4.42 -22.66
C GLU A 141 -5.63 3.29 -22.44
N GLU A 142 -4.95 2.84 -23.48
CA GLU A 142 -3.93 1.81 -23.36
C GLU A 142 -2.71 2.32 -22.57
N GLN A 143 -2.31 3.56 -22.76
CA GLN A 143 -1.25 4.19 -21.97
C GLN A 143 -1.63 4.31 -20.51
N ILE A 144 -2.87 4.74 -20.20
CA ILE A 144 -3.38 4.82 -18.83
C ILE A 144 -3.38 3.43 -18.17
N ARG A 145 -3.85 2.39 -18.87
CA ARG A 145 -3.81 1.01 -18.34
C ARG A 145 -2.39 0.53 -18.02
N LYS A 146 -1.41 0.90 -18.87
CA LYS A 146 0.02 0.57 -18.61
C LYS A 146 0.54 1.28 -17.36
N ILE A 147 0.13 2.54 -17.15
CA ILE A 147 0.49 3.30 -15.95
C ILE A 147 -0.19 2.68 -14.73
N ASP A 148 -1.48 2.37 -14.81
CA ASP A 148 -2.22 1.74 -13.73
C ASP A 148 -1.58 0.42 -13.29
N SER A 149 -1.18 -0.41 -14.26
CA SER A 149 -0.46 -1.66 -13.96
C SER A 149 0.88 -1.44 -13.26
N ARG A 150 1.61 -0.35 -13.56
CA ARG A 150 2.85 0.01 -12.86
C ARG A 150 2.58 0.50 -11.45
N VAL A 151 1.59 1.38 -11.30
CA VAL A 151 1.17 1.91 -9.99
C VAL A 151 0.70 0.77 -9.10
N GLU A 152 -0.08 -0.15 -9.61
CA GLU A 152 -0.54 -1.33 -8.87
C GLU A 152 0.63 -2.20 -8.39
N LYS A 153 1.63 -2.45 -9.24
CA LYS A 153 2.85 -3.16 -8.84
C LYS A 153 3.61 -2.44 -7.75
N ASP A 154 3.67 -1.11 -7.81
CA ASP A 154 4.31 -0.31 -6.76
C ASP A 154 3.53 -0.39 -5.45
N LEU A 155 2.20 -0.27 -5.50
CA LEU A 155 1.36 -0.43 -4.31
C LEU A 155 1.50 -1.81 -3.68
N GLN A 156 1.63 -2.87 -4.49
CA GLN A 156 1.86 -4.23 -4.01
C GLN A 156 3.25 -4.38 -3.34
N ARG A 157 4.28 -3.71 -3.87
CA ARG A 157 5.63 -3.72 -3.26
C ARG A 157 5.69 -2.98 -1.93
N TYR A 158 4.89 -1.94 -1.79
CA TYR A 158 4.84 -1.09 -0.60
C TYR A 158 3.70 -1.50 0.35
N VAL A 159 3.36 -2.79 0.39
CA VAL A 159 2.54 -3.34 1.46
C VAL A 159 3.28 -3.12 2.77
N ASP A 160 2.66 -2.40 3.71
CA ASP A 160 3.26 -2.02 4.99
C ASP A 160 3.81 -3.22 5.75
N GLY A 161 4.87 -2.99 6.54
CA GLY A 161 5.52 -4.02 7.33
C GLY A 161 4.56 -4.93 8.10
N PRO A 162 3.59 -4.41 8.88
CA PRO A 162 2.60 -5.22 9.58
C PRO A 162 1.68 -6.04 8.69
N ALA A 163 1.27 -5.50 7.54
CA ALA A 163 0.49 -6.29 6.57
C ALA A 163 1.35 -7.40 5.94
N ARG A 164 2.63 -7.13 5.63
CA ARG A 164 3.60 -8.16 5.22
C ARG A 164 3.80 -9.20 6.30
N GLU A 165 4.02 -8.78 7.53
CA GLU A 165 4.18 -9.67 8.68
C GLU A 165 2.90 -10.48 8.91
N GLY A 166 1.73 -9.86 8.76
CA GLY A 166 0.43 -10.51 8.82
C GLY A 166 0.27 -11.59 7.76
N ILE A 167 0.56 -11.24 6.49
CA ILE A 167 0.53 -12.18 5.36
C ILE A 167 1.54 -13.32 5.57
N GLU A 168 2.77 -12.97 5.94
CA GLU A 168 3.81 -13.98 6.16
C GLU A 168 3.48 -14.89 7.34
N ARG A 169 2.94 -14.34 8.43
CA ARG A 169 2.43 -15.13 9.57
C ARG A 169 1.29 -16.06 9.16
N THR A 170 0.34 -15.56 8.38
CA THR A 170 -0.78 -16.37 7.86
C THR A 170 -0.26 -17.47 6.96
N ARG A 171 0.66 -17.15 6.05
CA ARG A 171 1.31 -18.13 5.17
C ARG A 171 2.07 -19.20 5.94
N GLN A 172 2.83 -18.80 6.97
CA GLN A 172 3.55 -19.74 7.85
C GLN A 172 2.59 -20.59 8.68
N ASN A 173 1.47 -20.03 9.14
CA ASN A 173 0.46 -20.79 9.82
C ASN A 173 -0.21 -21.80 8.89
N PHE A 174 -0.59 -21.37 7.70
CA PHE A 174 -1.15 -22.26 6.68
C PHE A 174 -0.17 -23.40 6.33
N ALA A 175 1.09 -23.07 6.06
CA ALA A 175 2.12 -24.06 5.76
C ALA A 175 2.34 -25.03 6.95
N PHE A 176 2.26 -24.54 8.19
CA PHE A 176 2.33 -25.38 9.39
C PHE A 176 1.17 -26.38 9.43
N TRP A 177 -0.07 -25.90 9.30
CA TRP A 177 -1.25 -26.77 9.34
C TRP A 177 -1.28 -27.80 8.20
N MET A 178 -0.92 -27.39 6.98
CA MET A 178 -0.78 -28.32 5.85
C MET A 178 0.29 -29.39 6.11
N THR A 179 1.40 -29.02 6.76
CA THR A 179 2.46 -30.00 7.10
C THR A 179 1.97 -30.96 8.18
N ILE A 180 1.27 -30.45 9.20
CA ILE A 180 0.65 -31.30 10.24
C ILE A 180 -0.37 -32.26 9.61
N GLU A 181 -1.28 -31.76 8.79
CA GLU A 181 -2.29 -32.59 8.11
C GLU A 181 -1.65 -33.73 7.32
N GLN A 182 -0.61 -33.43 6.54
CA GLN A 182 0.14 -34.45 5.81
C GLN A 182 0.82 -35.47 6.73
N SER A 183 1.38 -35.02 7.85
CA SER A 183 2.09 -35.89 8.80
C SER A 183 1.16 -36.81 9.57
N ILE A 184 -0.09 -36.42 9.80
CA ILE A 184 -1.05 -37.25 10.56
C ILE A 184 -1.97 -38.13 9.67
N GLN A 185 -1.74 -38.17 8.34
CA GLN A 185 -2.61 -38.91 7.42
C GLN A 185 -2.73 -40.40 7.79
N ASP A 186 -1.67 -41.02 8.25
CA ASP A 186 -1.68 -42.42 8.73
C ASP A 186 -2.22 -42.60 10.15
N GLY A 187 -2.51 -41.46 10.81
CA GLY A 187 -3.07 -41.39 12.16
C GLY A 187 -2.04 -41.49 13.27
N VAL A 188 -0.77 -41.41 12.96
CA VAL A 188 0.34 -41.42 13.93
C VAL A 188 1.22 -40.21 13.65
N PHE A 189 1.48 -39.38 14.64
CA PHE A 189 2.44 -38.31 14.57
C PHE A 189 3.76 -38.75 15.21
N ASP A 190 4.60 -39.38 14.40
CA ASP A 190 5.82 -40.02 14.87
C ASP A 190 6.95 -39.04 15.22
N LYS A 191 8.05 -39.55 15.83
CA LYS A 191 9.19 -38.70 16.22
C LYS A 191 9.93 -38.07 15.02
N ARG A 192 9.92 -38.73 13.84
CA ARG A 192 10.56 -38.19 12.62
C ARG A 192 9.75 -37.00 12.08
N GLU A 193 8.46 -37.14 12.06
CA GLU A 193 7.54 -36.08 11.65
C GLU A 193 7.59 -34.90 12.59
N GLN A 194 7.61 -35.14 13.91
CA GLN A 194 7.84 -34.12 14.93
C GLN A 194 9.17 -33.38 14.71
N GLN A 195 10.22 -34.10 14.34
CA GLN A 195 11.50 -33.48 14.04
C GLN A 195 11.43 -32.58 12.82
N VAL A 196 10.82 -33.03 11.71
CA VAL A 196 10.64 -32.23 10.49
C VAL A 196 9.85 -30.97 10.78
N VAL A 197 8.74 -31.07 11.51
CA VAL A 197 7.92 -29.90 11.90
C VAL A 197 8.72 -28.97 12.80
N SER A 198 9.46 -29.50 13.77
CA SER A 198 10.31 -28.71 14.68
C SER A 198 11.44 -27.96 13.95
N GLU A 199 12.09 -28.60 12.99
CA GLU A 199 13.16 -27.97 12.19
C GLU A 199 12.63 -26.85 11.29
N ARG A 200 11.43 -27.05 10.72
CA ARG A 200 10.83 -26.09 9.78
C ARG A 200 10.13 -24.91 10.44
N PHE A 201 9.45 -25.13 11.57
CA PHE A 201 8.56 -24.15 12.20
C PHE A 201 8.96 -23.76 13.63
N GLY A 202 9.98 -24.39 14.18
CA GLY A 202 10.48 -24.14 15.53
C GLY A 202 9.81 -25.02 16.60
N LYS A 203 10.59 -25.30 17.65
CA LYS A 203 10.20 -26.18 18.77
C LYS A 203 8.99 -25.65 19.54
N ASP A 204 8.92 -24.34 19.74
CA ASP A 204 7.84 -23.71 20.53
C ASP A 204 6.49 -23.87 19.84
N LYS A 205 6.46 -23.80 18.50
CA LYS A 205 5.21 -23.96 17.73
C LYS A 205 4.75 -25.42 17.74
N LEU A 206 5.69 -26.35 17.61
CA LEU A 206 5.40 -27.77 17.74
C LEU A 206 4.88 -28.09 19.14
N GLN A 207 5.51 -27.56 20.21
CA GLN A 207 5.07 -27.83 21.59
C GLN A 207 3.66 -27.33 21.84
N LYS A 208 3.33 -26.11 21.40
CA LYS A 208 1.97 -25.58 21.50
C LYS A 208 0.94 -26.46 20.79
N PHE A 209 1.30 -27.01 19.64
CA PHE A 209 0.44 -27.95 18.92
C PHE A 209 0.26 -29.26 19.71
N LEU A 210 1.34 -29.84 20.22
CA LEU A 210 1.28 -31.06 21.04
C LEU A 210 0.46 -30.86 22.31
N ASP A 211 0.61 -29.72 22.97
CA ASP A 211 -0.17 -29.36 24.15
C ASP A 211 -1.68 -29.23 23.81
N MET A 212 -2.01 -28.69 22.64
CA MET A 212 -3.37 -28.53 22.18
C MET A 212 -4.05 -29.87 21.85
N ILE A 213 -3.33 -30.81 21.24
CA ILE A 213 -3.86 -32.14 20.89
C ILE A 213 -3.77 -33.15 22.04
N HIS A 214 -3.12 -32.78 23.13
CA HIS A 214 -2.96 -33.65 24.28
C HIS A 214 -4.34 -34.02 24.89
N GLY A 215 -4.70 -35.30 24.75
CA GLY A 215 -5.99 -35.80 25.23
C GLY A 215 -7.13 -35.82 24.19
N LEU A 216 -6.88 -35.35 22.96
CA LEU A 216 -7.83 -35.48 21.85
C LEU A 216 -7.70 -36.85 21.17
N THR A 217 -8.81 -37.38 20.69
CA THR A 217 -8.83 -38.56 19.82
C THR A 217 -8.64 -38.17 18.35
N LYS A 218 -8.30 -39.16 17.50
CA LYS A 218 -8.16 -38.92 16.05
C LYS A 218 -9.40 -38.26 15.41
N ALA A 219 -10.60 -38.64 15.85
CA ALA A 219 -11.84 -38.07 15.35
C ALA A 219 -11.97 -36.58 15.71
N ASP A 220 -11.51 -36.22 16.91
CA ASP A 220 -11.57 -34.83 17.39
C ASP A 220 -10.63 -33.88 16.61
N ILE A 221 -9.53 -34.43 16.02
CA ILE A 221 -8.53 -33.64 15.28
C ILE A 221 -8.97 -33.39 13.83
N THR A 222 -9.77 -34.29 13.24
CA THR A 222 -10.24 -34.17 11.86
C THR A 222 -11.49 -33.32 11.68
N ASP A 223 -12.23 -33.05 12.74
CA ASP A 223 -13.47 -32.25 12.71
C ASP A 223 -13.25 -30.75 13.09
N THR A 224 -11.99 -30.30 13.29
CA THR A 224 -11.61 -28.92 13.59
C THR A 224 -10.99 -28.26 12.39
#